data_559e7ed776bcda0a5ca59a3b3c9c9e55
#
_entry.id   559e7ed776bcda0a5ca59a3b3c9c9e55
#
_cell.length_a   1.000
_cell.length_b   1.000
_cell.length_c   1.000
_cell.angle_alpha   90.00
_cell.angle_beta   90.00
_cell.angle_gamma   90.00
#
_symmetry.space_group_name_H-M   'P 1'
#
loop_
_entity.id
_entity.type
_entity.pdbx_description
1 polymer ?
#
loop_
_entity_poly.entity_id
_entity_poly.type
_entity_poly.pdbx_seq_one_letter_code
_entity_poly.pdbx_strand_id
1 'polypeptide(L)'
;MAATAPPRPGNEIGRMTGLTLFTPIRRQWLPLLVLAFWMSWHAKVFNRHILQFNFIKFVRWTIVRDLPGEDLNYAYMLFESNFDGPWQHYIDAFAYVIPKDIRLTWGRGINFPHPPPAEPLKAWIARNSMEGGTYYCAYPEASTRMVRSALEVRKRVGALARDAERLGPEEFKAAYERFLVDAQAHL
;
A
#
# COMPACT_ATOMS: atom_id res chain seq x y z
N MET A 1 -31.66 10.91 18.77
CA MET A 1 -30.59 10.91 17.76
C MET A 1 -30.01 9.52 17.74
N ALA A 2 -30.20 8.75 16.67
CA ALA A 2 -29.58 7.46 16.51
C ALA A 2 -28.05 7.67 16.42
N ALA A 3 -27.28 6.98 17.26
CA ALA A 3 -25.84 6.96 17.16
C ALA A 3 -25.49 6.37 15.78
N THR A 4 -25.04 7.21 14.87
CA THR A 4 -24.47 6.75 13.60
C THR A 4 -23.30 5.82 13.94
N ALA A 5 -23.32 4.61 13.40
CA ALA A 5 -22.21 3.69 13.51
C ALA A 5 -20.91 4.43 13.13
N PRO A 6 -19.80 4.21 13.87
CA PRO A 6 -18.54 4.86 13.52
C PRO A 6 -18.21 4.57 12.07
N PRO A 7 -17.77 5.57 11.33
CA PRO A 7 -17.43 5.43 9.92
C PRO A 7 -16.44 4.27 9.73
N ARG A 8 -16.66 3.45 8.72
CA ARG A 8 -15.71 2.38 8.37
C ARG A 8 -14.54 3.00 7.62
N PRO A 9 -13.30 2.87 8.09
CA PRO A 9 -12.15 3.37 7.36
C PRO A 9 -12.02 2.70 6.00
N GLY A 10 -11.84 3.52 4.98
CA GLY A 10 -11.58 3.07 3.62
C GLY A 10 -12.82 2.87 2.75
N ASN A 11 -12.59 2.98 1.46
CA ASN A 11 -13.58 2.71 0.41
C ASN A 11 -13.30 1.32 -0.16
N GLU A 12 -14.29 0.44 -0.17
CA GLU A 12 -14.17 -0.93 -0.67
C GLU A 12 -14.83 -1.07 -2.03
N ILE A 13 -14.14 -1.70 -2.99
CA ILE A 13 -14.68 -2.09 -4.29
C ILE A 13 -14.08 -3.42 -4.73
N GLY A 14 -14.93 -4.46 -4.89
CA GLY A 14 -14.47 -5.81 -5.17
C GLY A 14 -13.52 -6.31 -4.09
N ARG A 15 -12.29 -6.63 -4.49
CA ARG A 15 -11.22 -7.08 -3.57
C ARG A 15 -10.34 -5.96 -3.03
N MET A 16 -10.59 -4.73 -3.46
CA MET A 16 -9.74 -3.59 -3.13
C MET A 16 -10.32 -2.73 -2.03
N THR A 17 -9.43 -2.23 -1.19
CA THR A 17 -9.69 -1.17 -0.22
C THR A 17 -8.75 0.00 -0.48
N GLY A 18 -9.31 1.20 -0.59
CA GLY A 18 -8.58 2.46 -0.60
C GLY A 18 -8.69 3.13 0.76
N LEU A 19 -7.59 3.36 1.44
CA LEU A 19 -7.53 4.01 2.74
C LEU A 19 -6.85 5.35 2.61
N THR A 20 -7.50 6.42 3.10
CA THR A 20 -6.93 7.76 3.17
C THR A 20 -6.92 8.22 4.62
N LEU A 21 -5.74 8.62 5.11
CA LEU A 21 -5.57 9.18 6.45
C LEU A 21 -5.08 10.61 6.35
N PHE A 22 -5.64 11.48 7.18
CA PHE A 22 -5.20 12.86 7.31
C PHE A 22 -4.85 13.13 8.77
N THR A 23 -3.57 13.01 9.10
CA THR A 23 -3.10 12.97 10.48
C THR A 23 -2.39 14.26 10.86
N PRO A 24 -2.84 14.97 11.91
CA PRO A 24 -2.19 16.19 12.37
C PRO A 24 -0.84 15.90 13.04
N ILE A 25 0.17 16.69 12.68
CA ILE A 25 1.53 16.60 13.19
C ILE A 25 1.94 17.96 13.78
N ARG A 26 2.52 17.94 14.96
CA ARG A 26 3.06 19.16 15.54
C ARG A 26 4.21 19.72 14.70
N ARG A 27 4.16 21.00 14.34
CA ARG A 27 5.12 21.64 13.42
C ARG A 27 6.58 21.45 13.83
N GLN A 28 6.88 21.39 15.11
CA GLN A 28 8.23 21.15 15.64
C GLN A 28 8.88 19.83 15.20
N TRP A 29 8.07 18.83 14.81
CA TRP A 29 8.56 17.53 14.37
C TRP A 29 8.72 17.40 12.86
N LEU A 30 8.30 18.43 12.09
CA LEU A 30 8.39 18.41 10.63
C LEU A 30 9.81 18.19 10.09
N PRO A 31 10.85 18.89 10.61
CA PRO A 31 12.20 18.70 10.08
C PRO A 31 12.68 17.26 10.21
N LEU A 32 12.37 16.63 11.35
CA LEU A 32 12.72 15.22 11.59
C LEU A 32 11.98 14.28 10.64
N LEU A 33 10.69 14.50 10.42
CA LEU A 33 9.88 13.67 9.52
C LEU A 33 10.33 13.82 8.06
N VAL A 34 10.62 15.05 7.64
CA VAL A 34 11.15 15.32 6.29
C VAL A 34 12.50 14.64 6.09
N LEU A 35 13.39 14.73 7.08
CA LEU A 35 14.68 14.04 7.04
C LEU A 35 14.49 12.51 6.98
N ALA A 36 13.58 11.95 7.77
CA ALA A 36 13.30 10.52 7.77
C ALA A 36 12.77 10.06 6.39
N PHE A 37 11.89 10.81 5.75
CA PHE A 37 11.40 10.51 4.40
C PHE A 37 12.50 10.67 3.35
N TRP A 38 13.32 11.69 3.45
CA TRP A 38 14.47 11.88 2.56
C TRP A 38 15.47 10.72 2.66
N MET A 39 15.83 10.31 3.88
CA MET A 39 16.71 9.16 4.12
C MET A 39 16.10 7.87 3.59
N SER A 40 14.80 7.65 3.84
CA SER A 40 14.07 6.48 3.37
C SER A 40 14.07 6.37 1.84
N TRP A 41 13.89 7.49 1.16
CA TRP A 41 13.92 7.55 -0.30
C TRP A 41 15.31 7.18 -0.86
N HIS A 42 16.37 7.76 -0.30
CA HIS A 42 17.75 7.56 -0.78
C HIS A 42 18.33 6.20 -0.38
N ALA A 43 18.09 5.76 0.84
CA ALA A 43 18.61 4.50 1.35
C ALA A 43 17.82 3.27 0.88
N LYS A 44 16.65 3.43 0.24
CA LYS A 44 15.73 2.35 -0.20
C LYS A 44 15.35 1.36 0.91
N VAL A 45 15.65 1.68 2.17
CA VAL A 45 15.41 0.80 3.32
C VAL A 45 13.93 0.57 3.54
N PHE A 46 13.15 1.64 3.46
CA PHE A 46 11.69 1.57 3.64
C PHE A 46 11.01 0.71 2.55
N ASN A 47 11.45 0.85 1.31
CA ASN A 47 10.93 0.05 0.22
C ASN A 47 11.11 -1.46 0.47
N ARG A 48 12.21 -1.86 1.13
CA ARG A 48 12.50 -3.25 1.43
C ARG A 48 11.49 -3.87 2.41
N HIS A 49 11.03 -3.10 3.40
CA HIS A 49 10.02 -3.54 4.36
C HIS A 49 8.61 -3.59 3.72
N ILE A 50 8.26 -2.60 2.91
CA ILE A 50 6.96 -2.57 2.20
C ILE A 50 6.87 -3.69 1.16
N LEU A 51 7.96 -4.06 0.49
CA LEU A 51 7.98 -5.12 -0.51
C LEU A 51 7.62 -6.53 0.06
N GLN A 52 7.65 -6.71 1.37
CA GLN A 52 7.21 -7.94 2.03
C GLN A 52 5.67 -8.10 1.95
N PHE A 53 4.94 -7.02 1.78
CA PHE A 53 3.49 -7.03 1.70
C PHE A 53 3.04 -7.21 0.25
N ASN A 54 2.66 -8.42 -0.09
CA ASN A 54 2.24 -8.79 -1.44
C ASN A 54 0.79 -8.39 -1.79
N PHE A 55 0.10 -7.75 -0.87
CA PHE A 55 -1.28 -7.26 -1.00
C PHE A 55 -1.37 -5.74 -1.19
N ILE A 56 -0.26 -5.00 -1.08
CA ILE A 56 -0.25 -3.55 -1.28
C ILE A 56 -0.01 -3.23 -2.74
N LYS A 57 -0.91 -2.47 -3.36
CA LYS A 57 -0.78 -1.98 -4.73
C LYS A 57 -0.06 -0.65 -4.78
N PHE A 58 -0.40 0.23 -3.84
CA PHE A 58 0.06 1.60 -3.82
C PHE A 58 0.08 2.14 -2.40
N VAL A 59 1.11 2.92 -2.08
CA VAL A 59 1.16 3.75 -0.88
C VAL A 59 1.79 5.10 -1.20
N ARG A 60 1.26 6.16 -0.59
CA ARG A 60 1.81 7.51 -0.70
C ARG A 60 1.75 8.24 0.63
N TRP A 61 2.80 8.98 0.94
CA TRP A 61 2.84 9.95 2.03
C TRP A 61 3.09 11.33 1.47
N THR A 62 2.31 12.31 1.91
CA THR A 62 2.47 13.70 1.52
C THR A 62 2.35 14.58 2.77
N ILE A 63 3.30 15.51 2.96
CA ILE A 63 3.24 16.47 4.06
C ILE A 63 2.56 17.73 3.55
N VAL A 64 1.41 18.05 4.11
CA VAL A 64 0.67 19.30 3.88
C VAL A 64 1.08 20.27 4.99
N ARG A 65 1.85 21.29 4.61
CA ARG A 65 2.38 22.29 5.56
C ARG A 65 1.49 23.50 5.67
N ASP A 66 0.99 23.92 4.52
CA ASP A 66 0.24 25.14 4.35
C ASP A 66 -0.88 24.91 3.33
N LEU A 67 -1.99 25.58 3.49
CA LEU A 67 -3.07 25.64 2.51
C LEU A 67 -3.27 27.10 2.10
N PRO A 68 -3.48 27.40 0.82
CA PRO A 68 -3.70 28.77 0.36
C PRO A 68 -4.90 29.41 1.07
N GLY A 69 -4.67 30.52 1.74
CA GLY A 69 -5.71 31.25 2.44
C GLY A 69 -6.09 30.72 3.83
N GLU A 70 -5.42 29.66 4.33
CA GLU A 70 -5.73 29.06 5.63
C GLU A 70 -4.51 29.08 6.56
N ASP A 71 -4.71 29.47 7.80
CA ASP A 71 -3.69 29.39 8.85
C ASP A 71 -3.85 28.07 9.63
N LEU A 72 -3.02 27.11 9.28
CA LEU A 72 -3.07 25.78 9.89
C LEU A 72 -2.32 25.75 11.22
N ASN A 73 -2.99 25.38 12.32
CA ASN A 73 -2.38 25.17 13.63
C ASN A 73 -1.35 24.01 13.64
N TYR A 74 -1.55 23.03 12.75
CA TYR A 74 -0.70 21.84 12.59
C TYR A 74 -0.26 21.71 11.14
N ALA A 75 0.81 20.97 10.90
CA ALA A 75 1.01 20.35 9.62
C ALA A 75 0.24 19.02 9.58
N TYR A 76 -0.05 18.54 8.40
CA TYR A 76 -0.76 17.27 8.26
C TYR A 76 0.04 16.30 7.40
N MET A 77 -0.05 15.03 7.73
CA MET A 77 0.40 13.98 6.86
C MET A 77 -0.81 13.33 6.20
N LEU A 78 -0.91 13.51 4.89
CA LEU A 78 -1.82 12.75 4.04
C LEU A 78 -1.15 11.42 3.72
N PHE A 79 -1.82 10.34 4.04
CA PHE A 79 -1.42 8.99 3.67
C PHE A 79 -2.51 8.35 2.85
N GLU A 80 -2.12 7.76 1.75
CA GLU A 80 -3.03 7.03 0.88
C GLU A 80 -2.46 5.65 0.58
N SER A 81 -3.31 4.64 0.64
CA SER A 81 -2.94 3.28 0.30
C SER A 81 -4.09 2.55 -0.39
N ASN A 82 -3.74 1.77 -1.41
CA ASN A 82 -4.64 0.82 -2.05
C ASN A 82 -4.09 -0.57 -1.86
N PHE A 83 -4.91 -1.47 -1.32
CA PHE A 83 -4.50 -2.81 -0.96
C PHE A 83 -5.64 -3.82 -1.13
N ASP A 84 -5.32 -5.10 -1.08
CA ASP A 84 -6.29 -6.19 -1.17
C ASP A 84 -6.81 -6.54 0.22
N GLY A 85 -8.12 -6.70 0.34
CA GLY A 85 -8.80 -7.17 1.54
C GLY A 85 -9.18 -6.09 2.55
N PRO A 86 -9.69 -6.50 3.72
CA PRO A 86 -10.20 -5.60 4.74
C PRO A 86 -9.11 -4.75 5.38
N TRP A 87 -9.43 -3.48 5.69
CA TRP A 87 -8.48 -2.55 6.30
C TRP A 87 -7.96 -3.01 7.68
N GLN A 88 -8.74 -3.79 8.42
CA GLN A 88 -8.34 -4.33 9.71
C GLN A 88 -7.10 -5.23 9.59
N HIS A 89 -7.11 -6.16 8.62
CA HIS A 89 -5.99 -7.07 8.37
C HIS A 89 -4.75 -6.30 7.88
N TYR A 90 -4.96 -5.24 7.10
CA TYR A 90 -3.90 -4.36 6.66
C TYR A 90 -3.19 -3.70 7.85
N ILE A 91 -3.95 -3.16 8.81
CA ILE A 91 -3.39 -2.53 10.00
C ILE A 91 -2.76 -3.54 10.94
N ASP A 92 -3.34 -4.73 11.10
CA ASP A 92 -2.72 -5.82 11.87
C ASP A 92 -1.35 -6.19 11.29
N ALA A 93 -1.26 -6.38 9.97
CA ALA A 93 0.01 -6.66 9.33
C ALA A 93 1.06 -5.58 9.62
N PHE A 94 0.69 -4.31 9.57
CA PHE A 94 1.58 -3.22 9.89
C PHE A 94 2.00 -3.21 11.36
N ALA A 95 1.04 -3.37 12.27
CA ALA A 95 1.30 -3.35 13.71
C ALA A 95 2.27 -4.47 14.14
N TYR A 96 2.15 -5.66 13.54
CA TYR A 96 2.95 -6.82 13.90
C TYR A 96 4.27 -6.95 13.13
N VAL A 97 4.27 -6.59 11.83
CA VAL A 97 5.45 -6.81 10.98
C VAL A 97 6.41 -5.63 10.98
N ILE A 98 5.89 -4.39 10.98
CA ILE A 98 6.71 -3.17 10.87
C ILE A 98 6.38 -2.11 11.96
N PRO A 99 6.29 -2.48 13.25
CA PRO A 99 5.91 -1.54 14.31
C PRO A 99 6.88 -0.37 14.47
N LYS A 100 8.16 -0.57 14.16
CA LYS A 100 9.19 0.49 14.21
C LYS A 100 8.98 1.52 13.12
N ASP A 101 8.66 1.08 11.90
CA ASP A 101 8.40 1.97 10.77
C ASP A 101 7.11 2.76 10.97
N ILE A 102 6.06 2.13 11.50
CA ILE A 102 4.82 2.79 11.91
C ILE A 102 5.09 3.88 12.93
N ARG A 103 5.89 3.59 13.96
CA ARG A 103 6.26 4.57 14.99
C ARG A 103 7.14 5.69 14.43
N LEU A 104 8.03 5.39 13.50
CA LEU A 104 8.85 6.41 12.84
C LEU A 104 8.00 7.37 12.02
N THR A 105 7.02 6.84 11.30
CA THR A 105 6.16 7.60 10.38
C THR A 105 5.07 8.39 11.13
N TRP A 106 4.30 7.73 12.01
CA TRP A 106 3.14 8.32 12.69
C TRP A 106 3.34 8.63 14.17
N GLY A 107 4.44 8.18 14.77
CA GLY A 107 4.67 8.32 16.20
C GLY A 107 4.75 9.77 16.71
N ARG A 108 4.81 10.76 15.81
CA ARG A 108 4.73 12.19 16.13
C ARG A 108 3.35 12.79 15.81
N GLY A 109 2.42 11.97 15.35
CA GLY A 109 1.03 12.35 15.20
C GLY A 109 0.35 12.58 16.54
N ILE A 110 -0.66 13.44 16.54
CA ILE A 110 -1.41 13.75 17.76
C ILE A 110 -2.17 12.51 18.22
N ASN A 111 -2.09 12.22 19.52
CA ASN A 111 -2.73 11.06 20.17
C ASN A 111 -2.37 9.71 19.54
N PHE A 112 -1.20 9.59 18.93
CA PHE A 112 -0.72 8.31 18.42
C PHE A 112 -0.45 7.35 19.61
N PRO A 113 -0.92 6.07 19.55
CA PRO A 113 -0.71 5.10 20.61
C PRO A 113 0.75 4.64 20.70
N HIS A 114 1.33 4.67 21.92
CA HIS A 114 2.69 4.23 22.18
C HIS A 114 2.72 3.15 23.29
N PRO A 115 3.37 2.00 23.04
CA PRO A 115 3.77 1.44 21.74
C PRO A 115 2.53 1.24 20.85
N PRO A 116 2.64 1.03 19.55
CA PRO A 116 1.47 0.85 18.70
C PRO A 116 0.92 -0.58 18.81
N PRO A 117 0.06 -0.91 19.81
CA PRO A 117 -0.66 -2.17 19.79
C PRO A 117 -1.79 -2.11 18.76
N ALA A 118 -2.19 -3.26 18.21
CA ALA A 118 -3.06 -3.32 17.04
C ALA A 118 -4.42 -2.62 17.26
N GLU A 119 -5.13 -2.89 18.35
CA GLU A 119 -6.47 -2.32 18.57
C GLU A 119 -6.47 -0.81 18.81
N PRO A 120 -5.63 -0.23 19.69
CA PRO A 120 -5.50 1.22 19.81
C PRO A 120 -5.02 1.89 18.50
N LEU A 121 -4.18 1.22 17.70
CA LEU A 121 -3.77 1.73 16.39
C LEU A 121 -4.94 1.77 15.42
N LYS A 122 -5.75 0.72 15.34
CA LYS A 122 -6.99 0.69 14.54
C LYS A 122 -7.95 1.81 14.93
N ALA A 123 -8.18 2.00 16.23
CA ALA A 123 -9.02 3.09 16.71
C ALA A 123 -8.47 4.49 16.37
N TRP A 124 -7.16 4.66 16.42
CA TRP A 124 -6.51 5.90 16.03
C TRP A 124 -6.61 6.14 14.51
N ILE A 125 -6.41 5.10 13.70
CA ILE A 125 -6.56 5.16 12.25
C ILE A 125 -8.00 5.50 11.87
N ALA A 126 -8.99 4.84 12.47
CA ALA A 126 -10.40 5.12 12.21
C ALA A 126 -10.76 6.60 12.49
N ARG A 127 -10.20 7.20 13.55
CA ARG A 127 -10.42 8.62 13.87
C ARG A 127 -9.74 9.60 12.90
N ASN A 128 -8.68 9.19 12.23
CA ASN A 128 -7.94 10.01 11.27
C ASN A 128 -8.24 9.63 9.82
N SER A 129 -9.11 8.66 9.60
CA SER A 129 -9.55 8.25 8.27
C SER A 129 -10.46 9.30 7.67
N MET A 130 -10.21 9.63 6.43
CA MET A 130 -11.11 10.46 5.63
C MET A 130 -11.98 9.55 4.79
N GLU A 131 -13.27 9.66 5.02
CA GLU A 131 -14.26 8.94 4.23
C GLU A 131 -14.92 9.86 3.22
N GLY A 132 -15.43 9.26 2.20
CA GLY A 132 -16.23 9.96 1.22
C GLY A 132 -15.51 10.18 -0.09
N GLY A 133 -16.29 10.68 -1.03
CA GLY A 133 -15.86 10.84 -2.40
C GLY A 133 -16.08 9.57 -3.22
N THR A 134 -15.68 9.64 -4.48
CA THR A 134 -15.81 8.53 -5.42
C THR A 134 -14.49 7.75 -5.44
N TYR A 135 -14.59 6.44 -5.22
CA TYR A 135 -13.48 5.52 -5.38
C TYR A 135 -13.69 4.68 -6.65
N TYR A 136 -12.77 4.76 -7.56
CA TYR A 136 -12.80 4.01 -8.81
C TYR A 136 -11.63 3.03 -8.87
N CYS A 137 -11.91 1.80 -9.29
CA CYS A 137 -10.91 0.80 -9.62
C CYS A 137 -11.22 0.17 -10.98
N ALA A 138 -10.27 0.24 -11.91
CA ALA A 138 -10.43 -0.35 -13.25
C ALA A 138 -10.52 -1.89 -13.22
N TYR A 139 -9.91 -2.52 -12.21
CA TYR A 139 -9.82 -3.98 -12.08
C TYR A 139 -10.16 -4.40 -10.64
N PRO A 140 -11.42 -4.28 -10.20
CA PRO A 140 -11.81 -4.49 -8.80
C PRO A 140 -11.60 -5.92 -8.31
N GLU A 141 -11.69 -6.92 -9.22
CA GLU A 141 -11.50 -8.33 -8.89
C GLU A 141 -10.04 -8.80 -8.94
N ALA A 142 -9.13 -7.98 -9.48
CA ALA A 142 -7.73 -8.35 -9.60
C ALA A 142 -6.95 -8.04 -8.31
N SER A 143 -6.48 -9.08 -7.62
CA SER A 143 -5.57 -8.89 -6.50
C SER A 143 -4.18 -8.45 -6.96
N THR A 144 -3.39 -7.88 -6.05
CA THR A 144 -1.98 -7.53 -6.30
C THR A 144 -1.18 -8.75 -6.76
N ARG A 145 -1.44 -9.90 -6.15
CA ARG A 145 -0.79 -11.17 -6.53
C ARG A 145 -1.15 -11.56 -7.96
N MET A 146 -2.42 -11.49 -8.34
CA MET A 146 -2.88 -11.79 -9.70
C MET A 146 -2.21 -10.89 -10.75
N VAL A 147 -2.13 -9.57 -10.47
CA VAL A 147 -1.46 -8.62 -11.37
C VAL A 147 0.02 -8.97 -11.54
N ARG A 148 0.72 -9.26 -10.45
CA ARG A 148 2.14 -9.66 -10.50
C ARG A 148 2.34 -10.97 -11.26
N SER A 149 1.50 -11.96 -11.02
CA SER A 149 1.51 -13.24 -11.76
C SER A 149 1.26 -13.03 -13.25
N ALA A 150 0.25 -12.24 -13.61
CA ALA A 150 -0.03 -11.92 -15.01
C ALA A 150 1.13 -11.23 -15.73
N LEU A 151 1.82 -10.32 -15.05
CA LEU A 151 3.01 -9.64 -15.59
C LEU A 151 4.17 -10.63 -15.83
N GLU A 152 4.36 -11.59 -14.92
CA GLU A 152 5.39 -12.60 -15.08
C GLU A 152 5.06 -13.57 -16.21
N VAL A 153 3.80 -14.03 -16.31
CA VAL A 153 3.33 -14.85 -17.44
C VAL A 153 3.50 -14.11 -18.77
N ARG A 154 3.11 -12.84 -18.84
CA ARG A 154 3.30 -12.00 -20.03
C ARG A 154 4.76 -11.94 -20.48
N LYS A 155 5.70 -11.76 -19.54
CA LYS A 155 7.13 -11.74 -19.84
C LYS A 155 7.60 -13.07 -20.44
N ARG A 156 7.16 -14.20 -19.85
CA ARG A 156 7.50 -15.57 -20.33
C ARG A 156 6.89 -15.87 -21.70
N VAL A 157 5.63 -15.49 -21.92
CA VAL A 157 4.99 -15.60 -23.24
C VAL A 157 5.76 -14.79 -24.29
N GLY A 158 6.18 -13.58 -23.97
CA GLY A 158 7.00 -12.77 -24.87
C GLY A 158 8.37 -13.39 -25.20
N ALA A 159 8.97 -14.14 -24.27
CA ALA A 159 10.19 -14.91 -24.54
C ALA A 159 9.90 -16.09 -25.46
N LEU A 160 8.85 -16.87 -25.16
CA LEU A 160 8.43 -18.00 -25.98
C LEU A 160 8.07 -17.60 -27.42
N ALA A 161 7.42 -16.43 -27.60
CA ALA A 161 7.09 -15.91 -28.93
C ALA A 161 8.36 -15.62 -29.76
N ARG A 162 9.40 -15.06 -29.14
CA ARG A 162 10.71 -14.86 -29.82
C ARG A 162 11.40 -16.18 -30.17
N ASP A 163 11.25 -17.17 -29.31
CA ASP A 163 11.81 -18.52 -29.56
C ASP A 163 11.09 -19.21 -30.72
N ALA A 164 9.77 -19.03 -30.87
CA ALA A 164 9.01 -19.56 -31.98
C ALA A 164 9.48 -19.08 -33.37
N GLU A 165 10.06 -17.86 -33.45
CA GLU A 165 10.60 -17.34 -34.70
C GLU A 165 11.99 -17.92 -35.08
N ARG A 166 12.65 -18.61 -34.14
CA ARG A 166 14.06 -19.01 -34.30
C ARG A 166 14.29 -20.51 -34.17
N LEU A 167 13.44 -21.21 -33.42
CA LEU A 167 13.60 -22.62 -33.11
C LEU A 167 12.87 -23.51 -34.12
N GLY A 168 13.44 -24.67 -34.38
CA GLY A 168 12.75 -25.74 -35.11
C GLY A 168 11.60 -26.34 -34.30
N PRO A 169 10.71 -27.11 -34.92
CA PRO A 169 9.48 -27.64 -34.28
C PRO A 169 9.73 -28.43 -32.99
N GLU A 170 10.74 -29.29 -32.95
CA GLU A 170 11.07 -30.11 -31.78
C GLU A 170 11.69 -29.27 -30.64
N GLU A 171 12.57 -28.34 -30.99
CA GLU A 171 13.17 -27.41 -30.03
C GLU A 171 12.12 -26.48 -29.43
N PHE A 172 11.20 -25.96 -30.25
CA PHE A 172 10.08 -25.13 -29.79
C PHE A 172 9.15 -25.92 -28.88
N LYS A 173 8.83 -27.18 -29.20
CA LYS A 173 8.04 -28.04 -28.32
C LYS A 173 8.67 -28.15 -26.94
N ALA A 174 9.98 -28.42 -26.87
CA ALA A 174 10.69 -28.49 -25.60
C ALA A 174 10.69 -27.14 -24.84
N ALA A 175 10.79 -26.00 -25.55
CA ALA A 175 10.68 -24.68 -24.96
C ALA A 175 9.25 -24.39 -24.42
N TYR A 176 8.23 -24.81 -25.14
CA TYR A 176 6.84 -24.70 -24.73
C TYR A 176 6.52 -25.54 -23.49
N GLU A 177 6.99 -26.79 -23.43
CA GLU A 177 6.82 -27.64 -22.26
C GLU A 177 7.48 -27.06 -21.01
N ARG A 178 8.70 -26.50 -21.13
CA ARG A 178 9.35 -25.75 -20.02
C ARG A 178 8.53 -24.53 -19.61
N PHE A 179 8.01 -23.78 -20.59
CA PHE A 179 7.15 -22.63 -20.30
C PHE A 179 5.92 -23.03 -19.48
N LEU A 180 5.25 -24.14 -19.84
CA LEU A 180 4.08 -24.61 -19.09
C LEU A 180 4.40 -24.96 -17.64
N VAL A 181 5.52 -25.64 -17.41
CA VAL A 181 6.00 -25.97 -16.05
C VAL A 181 6.29 -24.71 -15.25
N ASP A 182 7.05 -23.79 -15.84
CA ASP A 182 7.44 -22.55 -15.19
C ASP A 182 6.26 -21.58 -14.93
N ALA A 183 5.23 -21.65 -15.78
CA ALA A 183 4.05 -20.80 -15.62
C ALA A 183 3.07 -21.30 -14.55
N GLN A 184 3.12 -22.57 -14.16
CA GLN A 184 2.19 -23.16 -13.18
C GLN A 184 2.13 -22.42 -11.86
N ALA A 185 3.25 -21.87 -11.38
CA ALA A 185 3.31 -21.10 -10.14
C ALA A 185 2.61 -19.73 -10.23
N HIS A 186 2.20 -19.32 -11.44
CA HIS A 186 1.61 -18.02 -11.75
C HIS A 186 0.17 -18.13 -12.33
N LEU A 187 -0.31 -19.32 -12.54
CA LEU A 187 -1.69 -19.62 -12.95
C LEU A 187 -2.51 -20.01 -11.73
#